data_00a121bd83ff122051080d1f7bad5dd3
#
_entry.id   00a121bd83ff122051080d1f7bad5dd3
#
_cell.length_a   1.000
_cell.length_b   1.000
_cell.length_c   1.000
_cell.angle_alpha   90.00
_cell.angle_beta   90.00
_cell.angle_gamma   90.00
#
_symmetry.space_group_name_H-M   'P 1'
#
loop_
_entity.id
_entity.type
_entity.pdbx_description
1 polymer ?
#
loop_
_entity_poly.entity_id
_entity_poly.type
_entity_poly.pdbx_seq_one_letter_code
_entity_poly.pdbx_strand_id
1 'polypeptide(L)'
;MSPVSLATLRKGARGVVIDVRDDAQSLGDEAQSTVSRRLLELGFVPGESFEVIGEIWPGGDPIAVRLGNTTFALRRREAAAVMV
;
A
#
# COMPACT_ATOMS: atom_id res chain seq x y z
N MET A 1 5.14 13.43 -13.20
CA MET A 1 4.86 13.42 -11.77
C MET A 1 5.60 12.27 -11.11
N SER A 2 6.20 12.53 -9.96
CA SER A 2 6.91 11.48 -9.26
C SER A 2 5.94 10.55 -8.55
N PRO A 3 6.20 9.25 -8.51
CA PRO A 3 5.39 8.34 -7.73
C PRO A 3 5.43 8.71 -6.25
N VAL A 4 4.33 8.47 -5.56
CA VAL A 4 4.24 8.67 -4.12
C VAL A 4 3.85 7.37 -3.46
N SER A 5 4.15 7.27 -2.17
CA SER A 5 3.76 6.12 -1.39
C SER A 5 2.26 6.18 -1.07
N LEU A 6 1.59 5.05 -1.13
CA LEU A 6 0.19 4.94 -0.74
C LEU A 6 -0.03 5.44 0.69
N ALA A 7 0.96 5.28 1.56
CA ALA A 7 0.87 5.71 2.96
C ALA A 7 0.72 7.23 3.12
N THR A 8 1.04 8.01 2.09
CA THR A 8 0.92 9.47 2.15
C THR A 8 -0.46 9.97 1.73
N LEU A 9 -1.32 9.09 1.24
CA LEU A 9 -2.61 9.48 0.71
C LEU A 9 -3.68 9.49 1.80
N ARG A 10 -4.72 10.24 1.56
CA ARG A 10 -5.83 10.43 2.49
C ARG A 10 -7.08 9.73 1.99
N LYS A 11 -8.07 9.62 2.88
CA LYS A 11 -9.37 9.08 2.55
C LYS A 11 -9.91 9.72 1.29
N GLY A 12 -10.41 8.90 0.39
CA GLY A 12 -10.97 9.32 -0.87
C GLY A 12 -9.99 9.36 -2.01
N ALA A 13 -8.70 9.22 -1.75
CA ALA A 13 -7.71 9.19 -2.82
C ALA A 13 -7.89 7.96 -3.69
N ARG A 14 -7.79 8.14 -4.99
CA ARG A 14 -7.92 7.09 -5.98
C ARG A 14 -6.78 7.17 -6.96
N GLY A 15 -6.44 6.05 -7.53
CA GLY A 15 -5.41 6.01 -8.55
C GLY A 15 -5.11 4.60 -8.98
N VAL A 16 -3.92 4.42 -9.49
CA VAL A 16 -3.45 3.16 -10.04
C VAL A 16 -2.12 2.82 -9.39
N VAL A 17 -1.96 1.56 -9.03
CA VAL A 17 -0.70 1.06 -8.49
C VAL A 17 0.36 1.13 -9.58
N ILE A 18 1.51 1.71 -9.27
CA ILE A 18 2.65 1.77 -10.17
C ILE A 18 3.60 0.61 -9.90
N ASP A 19 3.91 0.38 -8.63
CA ASP A 19 4.91 -0.61 -8.26
C ASP A 19 4.82 -0.89 -6.77
N VAL A 20 5.43 -1.97 -6.35
CA VAL A 20 5.66 -2.26 -4.94
C VAL A 20 7.17 -2.27 -4.74
N ARG A 21 7.66 -1.38 -3.89
CA ARG A 21 9.08 -1.18 -3.67
C ARG A 21 9.49 -1.59 -2.28
N ASP A 22 10.59 -2.31 -2.21
CA ASP A 22 11.22 -2.59 -0.94
C ASP A 22 12.04 -1.39 -0.50
N ASP A 23 11.95 -1.06 0.78
CA ASP A 23 12.84 -0.10 1.37
C ASP A 23 14.03 -0.83 1.97
N ALA A 24 15.11 -0.88 1.22
CA ALA A 24 16.29 -1.62 1.61
C ALA A 24 16.95 -1.11 2.88
N GLN A 25 16.54 0.06 3.36
CA GLN A 25 17.17 0.68 4.53
C GLN A 25 16.45 0.38 5.82
N SER A 26 15.24 -0.11 5.77
CA SER A 26 14.40 -0.16 6.97
C SER A 26 14.58 -1.43 7.78
N LEU A 27 14.66 -2.57 7.17
CA LEU A 27 14.76 -3.84 7.89
C LEU A 27 15.59 -4.80 7.06
N GLY A 28 15.96 -5.91 7.61
CA GLY A 28 16.67 -6.92 6.86
C GLY A 28 15.93 -7.33 5.60
N ASP A 29 16.66 -7.76 4.60
CA ASP A 29 16.12 -8.08 3.28
C ASP A 29 14.96 -9.08 3.32
N GLU A 30 15.00 -10.02 4.25
CA GLU A 30 13.95 -11.02 4.37
C GLU A 30 12.60 -10.41 4.72
N ALA A 31 12.58 -9.45 5.64
CA ALA A 31 11.34 -8.83 6.07
C ALA A 31 10.71 -8.04 4.93
N GLN A 32 11.52 -7.32 4.16
CA GLN A 32 11.03 -6.55 3.03
C GLN A 32 10.52 -7.46 1.92
N SER A 33 11.24 -8.52 1.60
CA SER A 33 10.78 -9.47 0.60
C SER A 33 9.42 -10.07 0.97
N THR A 34 9.20 -10.32 2.25
CA THR A 34 7.94 -10.88 2.72
C THR A 34 6.80 -9.88 2.55
N VAL A 35 7.03 -8.60 2.88
CA VAL A 35 6.02 -7.57 2.73
C VAL A 35 5.66 -7.39 1.25
N SER A 36 6.64 -7.25 0.39
CA SER A 36 6.41 -7.08 -1.04
C SER A 36 5.67 -8.26 -1.64
N ARG A 37 6.07 -9.46 -1.28
CA ARG A 37 5.43 -10.66 -1.78
C ARG A 37 3.97 -10.71 -1.37
N ARG A 38 3.70 -10.41 -0.10
CA ARG A 38 2.33 -10.42 0.40
C ARG A 38 1.47 -9.41 -0.35
N LEU A 39 1.98 -8.20 -0.55
CA LEU A 39 1.23 -7.17 -1.27
C LEU A 39 0.92 -7.61 -2.70
N LEU A 40 1.89 -8.19 -3.39
CA LEU A 40 1.67 -8.68 -4.75
C LEU A 40 0.65 -9.81 -4.77
N GLU A 41 0.69 -10.70 -3.80
CA GLU A 41 -0.28 -11.80 -3.70
C GLU A 41 -1.68 -11.28 -3.43
N LEU A 42 -1.81 -10.18 -2.69
CA LEU A 42 -3.11 -9.56 -2.45
C LEU A 42 -3.65 -8.87 -3.70
N GLY A 43 -2.81 -8.58 -4.68
CA GLY A 43 -3.25 -7.96 -5.93
C GLY A 43 -2.73 -6.55 -6.15
N PHE A 44 -1.82 -6.05 -5.30
CA PHE A 44 -1.23 -4.73 -5.51
C PHE A 44 -0.17 -4.81 -6.61
N VAL A 45 -0.65 -4.97 -7.83
CA VAL A 45 0.21 -5.11 -8.99
C VAL A 45 0.08 -3.88 -9.88
N PRO A 46 1.11 -3.54 -10.65
CA PRO A 46 1.05 -2.38 -11.54
C PRO A 46 -0.18 -2.43 -12.43
N GLY A 47 -0.89 -1.31 -12.51
CA GLY A 47 -2.09 -1.19 -13.32
C GLY A 47 -3.40 -1.40 -12.57
N GLU A 48 -3.35 -1.92 -11.35
CA GLU A 48 -4.57 -2.11 -10.56
C GLU A 48 -5.06 -0.79 -9.97
N SER A 49 -6.38 -0.59 -10.02
CA SER A 49 -7.00 0.59 -9.44
C SER A 49 -7.19 0.43 -7.94
N PHE A 50 -6.98 1.50 -7.20
CA PHE A 50 -7.17 1.50 -5.77
C PHE A 50 -8.00 2.71 -5.33
N GLU A 51 -8.55 2.61 -4.12
CA GLU A 51 -9.18 3.74 -3.44
C GLU A 51 -8.87 3.64 -1.95
N VAL A 52 -8.41 4.75 -1.36
CA VAL A 52 -8.21 4.81 0.09
C VAL A 52 -9.56 5.06 0.74
N ILE A 53 -10.06 4.09 1.48
CA ILE A 53 -11.37 4.16 2.11
C ILE A 53 -11.30 5.00 3.38
N GLY A 54 -10.25 4.86 4.16
CA GLY A 54 -10.07 5.63 5.38
C GLY A 54 -9.18 4.94 6.37
N GLU A 55 -9.16 5.47 7.58
CA GLU A 55 -8.43 4.90 8.70
C GLU A 55 -9.36 3.99 9.48
N ILE A 56 -8.87 2.81 9.85
CA ILE A 56 -9.69 1.85 10.61
C ILE A 56 -9.70 2.25 12.09
N TRP A 57 -8.55 2.72 12.60
CA TRP A 57 -8.41 3.11 14.00
C TRP A 57 -7.93 4.55 14.13
N PRO A 58 -8.22 5.22 15.26
CA PRO A 58 -7.58 6.51 15.54
C PRO A 58 -6.07 6.38 15.43
N GLY A 59 -5.42 7.40 14.87
CA GLY A 59 -3.99 7.38 14.64
C GLY A 59 -3.58 6.96 13.25
N GLY A 60 -4.54 6.49 12.45
CA GLY A 60 -4.28 6.25 11.04
C GLY A 60 -3.55 4.96 10.70
N ASP A 61 -3.60 3.97 11.59
CA ASP A 61 -2.94 2.69 11.35
C ASP A 61 -3.74 1.56 11.98
N PRO A 62 -4.25 0.60 11.20
CA PRO A 62 -4.10 0.47 9.75
C PRO A 62 -5.04 1.37 8.96
N ILE A 63 -4.82 1.42 7.67
CA ILE A 63 -5.73 2.09 6.73
C ILE A 63 -6.49 1.04 5.92
N ALA A 64 -7.69 1.40 5.50
CA ALA A 64 -8.49 0.55 4.63
C ALA A 64 -8.28 0.99 3.18
N VAL A 65 -7.91 0.07 2.32
CA VAL A 65 -7.69 0.33 0.91
C VAL A 65 -8.51 -0.67 0.09
N ARG A 66 -9.31 -0.15 -0.81
CA ARG A 66 -10.06 -1.00 -1.73
C ARG A 66 -9.26 -1.19 -3.00
N LEU A 67 -9.16 -2.44 -3.41
CA LEU A 67 -8.46 -2.82 -4.62
C LEU A 67 -9.45 -3.66 -5.43
N GLY A 68 -9.91 -3.13 -6.56
CA GLY A 68 -11.02 -3.77 -7.26
C GLY A 68 -12.25 -3.82 -6.37
N ASN A 69 -12.75 -5.01 -6.09
CA ASN A 69 -13.93 -5.21 -5.26
C ASN A 69 -13.61 -5.66 -3.84
N THR A 70 -12.33 -5.67 -3.47
CA THR A 70 -11.92 -6.18 -2.17
C THR A 70 -11.27 -5.06 -1.36
N THR A 71 -11.64 -4.98 -0.09
CA THR A 71 -11.05 -4.00 0.82
C THR A 71 -10.08 -4.71 1.77
N PHE A 72 -8.89 -4.14 1.89
CA PHE A 72 -7.83 -4.67 2.74
C PHE A 72 -7.48 -3.68 3.82
N ALA A 73 -7.07 -4.20 4.98
CA ALA A 73 -6.47 -3.39 6.03
C ALA A 73 -4.95 -3.48 5.87
N LEU A 74 -4.32 -2.35 5.62
CA LEU A 74 -2.85 -2.29 5.46
C LEU A 74 -2.25 -1.48 6.59
N ARG A 75 -1.21 -2.03 7.22
CA ARG A 75 -0.39 -1.24 8.11
C ARG A 75 0.30 -0.15 7.30
N ARG A 76 0.57 0.97 7.92
CA ARG A 76 1.21 2.08 7.23
C ARG A 76 2.53 1.69 6.60
N ARG A 77 3.31 0.86 7.26
CA ARG A 77 4.57 0.41 6.69
C ARG A 77 4.37 -0.47 5.44
N GLU A 78 3.27 -1.20 5.37
CA GLU A 78 2.92 -1.96 4.18
C GLU A 78 2.50 -1.02 3.06
N ALA A 79 1.66 -0.06 3.39
CA ALA A 79 1.22 0.95 2.42
C ALA A 79 2.40 1.79 1.92
N ALA A 80 3.41 2.00 2.75
CA ALA A 80 4.59 2.74 2.35
C ALA A 80 5.37 2.07 1.22
N ALA A 81 5.23 0.76 1.08
CA ALA A 81 5.90 0.03 0.01
C ALA A 81 5.14 0.10 -1.32
N VAL A 82 3.89 0.53 -1.32
CA VAL A 82 3.08 0.60 -2.53
C VAL A 82 3.23 1.98 -3.16
N MET A 83 3.74 2.03 -4.37
CA MET A 83 3.93 3.28 -5.11
C MET A 83 2.76 3.48 -6.07
N VAL A 84 2.26 4.70 -6.10
CA VAL A 84 1.08 5.03 -6.89
C VAL A 84 1.22 6.35 -7.62
#